data_b587a4fe90005285f7fd95b9bb011bfd
#
_entry.id   b587a4fe90005285f7fd95b9bb011bfd
#
_cell.length_a   1.000
_cell.length_b   1.000
_cell.length_c   1.000
_cell.angle_alpha   90.00
_cell.angle_beta   90.00
_cell.angle_gamma   90.00
#
_symmetry.space_group_name_H-M   'P 1'
#
loop_
_entity.id
_entity.type
_entity.pdbx_description
1 polymer ?
#
loop_
_entity_poly.entity_id
_entity_poly.type
_entity_poly.pdbx_seq_one_letter_code
_entity_poly.pdbx_strand_id
1 'polypeptide(L)'
;MFCENCGTRLDKGTAFCHNCGHKQEDASFEHDKSNSLIGFSNRYSDPSIILAAKKNKKTSIGCMWILVIVPLVGFLLAGLFIDEFPMNDALIIGGGISFIMLLVNLINIADSKKPIWEGQVVDKSVKEKSKHSNSDDSETYTEYTTVIKTLAGTSKKITERDSQRDMYDYLKVGDRVRYYPVFGTYEKYDKSKDRIIYCNVCKMMNPIKNDRCKRCDNLLFK
;
A
#
# COMPACT_ATOMS: atom_id res chain seq x y z
N MET A 1 -7.43 22.87 32.20
CA MET A 1 -8.88 23.15 32.07
C MET A 1 -9.63 22.53 33.23
N PHE A 2 -10.91 22.83 33.42
CA PHE A 2 -11.72 22.25 34.49
C PHE A 2 -12.86 21.43 33.87
N CYS A 3 -13.25 20.35 34.52
CA CYS A 3 -14.39 19.53 34.10
C CYS A 3 -15.69 20.32 34.26
N GLU A 4 -16.50 20.40 33.21
CA GLU A 4 -17.77 21.11 33.20
C GLU A 4 -18.83 20.52 34.17
N ASN A 5 -18.71 19.20 34.44
CA ASN A 5 -19.66 18.49 35.29
C ASN A 5 -19.29 18.51 36.77
N CYS A 6 -18.02 18.42 37.15
CA CYS A 6 -17.60 18.28 38.55
C CYS A 6 -16.56 19.32 39.03
N GLY A 7 -16.11 20.23 38.15
CA GLY A 7 -15.15 21.28 38.49
C GLY A 7 -13.71 20.80 38.74
N THR A 8 -13.42 19.51 38.62
CA THR A 8 -12.07 18.96 38.82
C THR A 8 -11.10 19.50 37.78
N ARG A 9 -9.90 19.89 38.21
CA ARG A 9 -8.84 20.33 37.29
C ARG A 9 -8.37 19.17 36.44
N LEU A 10 -8.36 19.36 35.11
CA LEU A 10 -7.97 18.38 34.13
C LEU A 10 -6.72 18.82 33.35
N ASP A 11 -5.90 17.88 32.96
CA ASP A 11 -4.79 18.15 32.08
C ASP A 11 -5.31 18.42 30.65
N LYS A 12 -4.57 19.24 29.89
CA LYS A 12 -4.95 19.53 28.49
C LYS A 12 -4.92 18.24 27.65
N GLY A 13 -6.06 17.93 26.99
CA GLY A 13 -6.17 16.79 26.09
C GLY A 13 -6.80 15.53 26.71
N THR A 14 -7.30 15.58 27.94
CA THR A 14 -8.06 14.46 28.52
C THR A 14 -9.47 14.39 27.94
N ALA A 15 -9.81 13.27 27.31
CA ALA A 15 -11.13 13.03 26.71
C ALA A 15 -12.24 12.76 27.74
N PHE A 16 -11.87 12.30 28.94
CA PHE A 16 -12.79 11.99 30.03
C PHE A 16 -12.25 12.51 31.37
N CYS A 17 -13.12 13.01 32.19
CA CYS A 17 -12.74 13.42 33.55
C CYS A 17 -12.38 12.19 34.39
N HIS A 18 -11.17 12.17 34.97
CA HIS A 18 -10.71 11.07 35.82
C HIS A 18 -11.49 10.96 37.16
N ASN A 19 -12.21 12.02 37.56
CA ASN A 19 -12.96 12.05 38.82
C ASN A 19 -14.43 11.64 38.65
N CYS A 20 -15.11 12.06 37.57
CA CYS A 20 -16.55 11.79 37.38
C CYS A 20 -16.89 11.03 36.07
N GLY A 21 -15.90 10.67 35.26
CA GLY A 21 -16.10 9.97 34.00
C GLY A 21 -16.80 10.79 32.89
N HIS A 22 -17.16 12.06 33.16
CA HIS A 22 -17.85 12.89 32.19
C HIS A 22 -16.96 13.16 30.96
N LYS A 23 -17.50 12.92 29.75
CA LYS A 23 -16.82 13.21 28.48
C LYS A 23 -16.74 14.73 28.33
N GLN A 24 -15.53 15.24 28.08
CA GLN A 24 -15.33 16.65 27.78
C GLN A 24 -15.63 16.91 26.30
N GLU A 25 -16.63 17.75 26.01
CA GLU A 25 -17.01 18.07 24.63
C GLU A 25 -15.96 18.94 23.91
N ASP A 26 -15.13 19.65 24.65
CA ASP A 26 -13.98 20.41 24.14
C ASP A 26 -12.70 19.61 23.96
N ALA A 27 -12.71 18.29 24.18
CA ALA A 27 -11.78 17.41 23.51
C ALA A 27 -12.18 17.29 22.03
N SER A 28 -12.58 18.40 21.38
CA SER A 28 -12.32 18.54 19.97
C SER A 28 -10.81 18.30 19.87
N PHE A 29 -10.45 17.12 19.41
CA PHE A 29 -9.34 17.03 18.51
C PHE A 29 -9.65 18.10 17.47
N GLU A 30 -9.19 19.32 17.71
CA GLU A 30 -8.89 20.21 16.62
C GLU A 30 -8.09 19.32 15.70
N HIS A 31 -8.73 18.86 14.70
CA HIS A 31 -8.10 18.48 13.46
C HIS A 31 -7.29 19.73 13.13
N ASP A 32 -6.11 19.79 13.73
CA ASP A 32 -5.13 20.82 13.42
C ASP A 32 -5.00 20.75 11.91
N LYS A 33 -5.69 21.70 11.27
CA LYS A 33 -5.52 22.02 9.86
C LYS A 33 -4.13 22.66 9.69
N SER A 34 -3.14 22.19 10.44
CA SER A 34 -1.79 22.41 10.06
C SER A 34 -1.59 21.59 8.78
N ASN A 35 -1.72 22.24 7.66
CA ASN A 35 -1.18 21.83 6.37
C ASN A 35 0.35 21.71 6.49
N SER A 36 0.82 21.05 7.52
CA SER A 36 2.21 20.76 7.73
C SER A 36 2.58 19.68 6.74
N LEU A 37 3.11 20.09 5.59
CA LEU A 37 3.70 19.20 4.60
C LEU A 37 4.96 18.50 5.13
N ILE A 38 5.30 18.72 6.40
CA ILE A 38 6.39 18.09 7.13
C ILE A 38 5.78 17.23 8.24
N GLY A 39 6.05 15.96 8.21
CA GLY A 39 5.50 14.97 9.12
C GLY A 39 4.78 13.85 8.41
N PHE A 40 4.55 12.75 9.13
CA PHE A 40 3.65 11.70 8.66
C PHE A 40 2.22 12.02 9.03
N SER A 41 1.33 11.82 8.07
CA SER A 41 -0.08 12.13 8.21
C SER A 41 -0.80 11.22 9.23
N ASN A 42 -1.67 11.80 10.04
CA ASN A 42 -2.58 11.07 10.90
C ASN A 42 -3.86 10.59 10.16
N ARG A 43 -4.00 10.96 8.87
CA ARG A 43 -5.18 10.62 8.04
C ARG A 43 -5.36 9.12 7.81
N TYR A 44 -4.34 8.30 8.10
CA TYR A 44 -4.46 6.84 8.08
C TYR A 44 -5.56 6.33 9.02
N SER A 45 -5.82 7.01 10.12
CA SER A 45 -6.88 6.68 11.10
C SER A 45 -8.27 7.19 10.70
N ASP A 46 -8.39 7.93 9.59
CA ASP A 46 -9.67 8.43 9.10
C ASP A 46 -10.60 7.28 8.71
N PRO A 47 -11.89 7.32 9.11
CA PRO A 47 -12.87 6.28 8.79
C PRO A 47 -12.99 5.99 7.28
N SER A 48 -12.87 7.02 6.43
CA SER A 48 -12.92 6.85 4.98
C SER A 48 -11.73 6.05 4.45
N ILE A 49 -10.54 6.28 4.98
CA ILE A 49 -9.31 5.54 4.64
C ILE A 49 -9.39 4.09 5.14
N ILE A 50 -9.90 3.87 6.37
CA ILE A 50 -10.11 2.53 6.92
C ILE A 50 -11.11 1.74 6.06
N LEU A 51 -12.19 2.37 5.63
CA LEU A 51 -13.16 1.77 4.70
C LEU A 51 -12.53 1.43 3.36
N ALA A 52 -11.73 2.34 2.79
CA ALA A 52 -10.98 2.10 1.56
C ALA A 52 -10.01 0.92 1.70
N ALA A 53 -9.31 0.81 2.82
CA ALA A 53 -8.43 -0.31 3.13
C ALA A 53 -9.20 -1.65 3.20
N LYS A 54 -10.35 -1.67 3.87
CA LYS A 54 -11.23 -2.84 3.94
C LYS A 54 -11.76 -3.23 2.56
N LYS A 55 -12.19 -2.25 1.75
CA LYS A 55 -12.67 -2.48 0.38
C LYS A 55 -11.57 -3.05 -0.51
N ASN A 56 -10.38 -2.47 -0.49
CA ASN A 56 -9.22 -2.98 -1.25
C ASN A 56 -8.92 -4.43 -0.89
N LYS A 57 -8.89 -4.74 0.42
CA LYS A 57 -8.67 -6.11 0.90
C LYS A 57 -9.74 -7.07 0.41
N LYS A 58 -11.03 -6.68 0.48
CA LYS A 58 -12.14 -7.51 0.01
C LYS A 58 -12.07 -7.75 -1.50
N THR A 59 -11.78 -6.71 -2.30
CA THR A 59 -11.62 -6.81 -3.75
C THR A 59 -10.44 -7.71 -4.12
N SER A 60 -9.30 -7.56 -3.44
CA SER A 60 -8.11 -8.38 -3.65
C SER A 60 -8.40 -9.86 -3.39
N ILE A 61 -9.10 -10.19 -2.29
CA ILE A 61 -9.51 -11.56 -1.96
C ILE A 61 -10.50 -12.11 -3.00
N GLY A 62 -11.47 -11.31 -3.46
CA GLY A 62 -12.43 -11.72 -4.49
C GLY A 62 -11.75 -12.04 -5.82
N CYS A 63 -10.86 -11.16 -6.28
CA CYS A 63 -10.08 -11.37 -7.50
C CYS A 63 -9.17 -12.61 -7.41
N MET A 64 -8.62 -12.87 -6.23
CA MET A 64 -7.83 -14.05 -5.92
C MET A 64 -8.59 -15.34 -6.19
N TRP A 65 -9.83 -15.47 -5.69
CA TRP A 65 -10.63 -16.68 -5.90
C TRP A 65 -10.95 -16.93 -7.37
N ILE A 66 -11.18 -15.87 -8.14
CA ILE A 66 -11.37 -15.98 -9.60
C ILE A 66 -10.12 -16.60 -10.26
N LEU A 67 -8.92 -16.11 -9.92
CA LEU A 67 -7.66 -16.60 -10.48
C LEU A 67 -7.34 -18.05 -10.11
N VAL A 68 -7.90 -18.57 -9.01
CA VAL A 68 -7.74 -19.97 -8.59
C VAL A 68 -8.79 -20.86 -9.27
N ILE A 69 -10.06 -20.42 -9.27
CA ILE A 69 -11.18 -21.26 -9.74
C ILE A 69 -11.22 -21.35 -11.27
N VAL A 70 -10.96 -20.25 -11.98
CA VAL A 70 -11.08 -20.21 -13.45
C VAL A 70 -10.15 -21.21 -14.15
N PRO A 71 -8.86 -21.29 -13.82
CA PRO A 71 -7.99 -22.31 -14.42
C PRO A 71 -8.44 -23.73 -14.05
N LEU A 72 -8.79 -23.98 -12.77
CA LEU A 72 -9.21 -25.30 -12.34
C LEU A 72 -10.42 -25.80 -13.12
N VAL A 73 -11.48 -24.98 -13.20
CA VAL A 73 -12.72 -25.30 -13.91
C VAL A 73 -12.46 -25.36 -15.43
N GLY A 74 -11.69 -24.43 -15.98
CA GLY A 74 -11.37 -24.38 -17.41
C GLY A 74 -10.65 -25.63 -17.90
N PHE A 75 -9.63 -26.09 -17.18
CA PHE A 75 -8.92 -27.32 -17.55
C PHE A 75 -9.75 -28.58 -17.33
N LEU A 76 -10.59 -28.63 -16.30
CA LEU A 76 -11.55 -29.74 -16.11
C LEU A 76 -12.54 -29.85 -17.27
N LEU A 77 -13.10 -28.72 -17.70
CA LEU A 77 -14.00 -28.69 -18.86
C LEU A 77 -13.25 -29.08 -20.15
N ALA A 78 -12.02 -28.61 -20.35
CA ALA A 78 -11.19 -29.01 -21.49
C ALA A 78 -10.97 -30.53 -21.53
N GLY A 79 -10.63 -31.14 -20.39
CA GLY A 79 -10.46 -32.61 -20.31
C GLY A 79 -11.74 -33.41 -20.48
N LEU A 80 -12.92 -32.78 -20.30
CA LEU A 80 -14.25 -33.43 -20.53
C LEU A 80 -14.72 -33.33 -21.99
N PHE A 81 -14.43 -32.19 -22.63
CA PHE A 81 -14.99 -31.87 -23.95
C PHE A 81 -14.02 -31.97 -25.11
N ILE A 82 -12.73 -32.11 -24.85
CA ILE A 82 -11.68 -32.22 -25.90
C ILE A 82 -11.09 -33.62 -25.85
N ASP A 83 -11.43 -34.47 -26.83
CA ASP A 83 -11.00 -35.87 -26.87
C ASP A 83 -9.46 -36.04 -26.91
N GLU A 84 -8.75 -35.06 -27.52
CA GLU A 84 -7.29 -35.08 -27.64
C GLU A 84 -6.58 -34.63 -26.32
N PHE A 85 -7.32 -34.16 -25.30
CA PHE A 85 -6.75 -33.67 -24.06
C PHE A 85 -7.12 -34.57 -22.87
N PRO A 86 -6.19 -35.48 -22.47
CA PRO A 86 -6.49 -36.47 -21.43
C PRO A 86 -6.84 -35.80 -20.08
N MET A 87 -7.83 -36.32 -19.37
CA MET A 87 -8.29 -35.84 -18.09
C MET A 87 -7.17 -35.74 -17.02
N ASN A 88 -6.20 -36.68 -17.06
CA ASN A 88 -5.07 -36.66 -16.14
C ASN A 88 -4.19 -35.42 -16.36
N ASP A 89 -3.93 -35.04 -17.60
CA ASP A 89 -3.15 -33.85 -17.92
C ASP A 89 -3.92 -32.57 -17.54
N ALA A 90 -5.23 -32.54 -17.78
CA ALA A 90 -6.10 -31.47 -17.35
C ALA A 90 -6.04 -31.24 -15.83
N LEU A 91 -6.09 -32.30 -15.03
CA LEU A 91 -6.00 -32.25 -13.58
C LEU A 91 -4.61 -31.77 -13.10
N ILE A 92 -3.54 -32.29 -13.70
CA ILE A 92 -2.16 -31.95 -13.32
C ILE A 92 -1.89 -30.48 -13.66
N ILE A 93 -2.21 -30.02 -14.86
CA ILE A 93 -1.93 -28.67 -15.33
C ILE A 93 -2.85 -27.66 -14.61
N GLY A 94 -4.16 -27.91 -14.63
CA GLY A 94 -5.14 -27.02 -13.98
C GLY A 94 -4.96 -26.93 -12.47
N GLY A 95 -4.73 -28.09 -11.81
CA GLY A 95 -4.45 -28.17 -10.39
C GLY A 95 -3.12 -27.51 -10.01
N GLY A 96 -2.06 -27.74 -10.79
CA GLY A 96 -0.75 -27.11 -10.60
C GLY A 96 -0.78 -25.60 -10.69
N ILE A 97 -1.42 -25.05 -11.74
CA ILE A 97 -1.58 -23.60 -11.91
C ILE A 97 -2.41 -23.01 -10.76
N SER A 98 -3.55 -23.63 -10.42
CA SER A 98 -4.41 -23.17 -9.33
C SER A 98 -3.70 -23.21 -7.98
N PHE A 99 -2.90 -24.21 -7.72
CA PHE A 99 -2.11 -24.33 -6.48
C PHE A 99 -1.03 -23.26 -6.39
N ILE A 100 -0.30 -22.97 -7.47
CA ILE A 100 0.68 -21.88 -7.50
C ILE A 100 0.01 -20.54 -7.26
N MET A 101 -1.13 -20.28 -7.92
CA MET A 101 -1.91 -19.05 -7.72
C MET A 101 -2.41 -18.92 -6.29
N LEU A 102 -2.83 -20.03 -5.65
CA LEU A 102 -3.22 -20.04 -4.24
C LEU A 102 -2.05 -19.65 -3.33
N LEU A 103 -0.87 -20.22 -3.53
CA LEU A 103 0.32 -19.89 -2.73
C LEU A 103 0.72 -18.42 -2.87
N VAL A 104 0.77 -17.88 -4.09
CA VAL A 104 1.08 -16.46 -4.33
C VAL A 104 0.08 -15.56 -3.60
N ASN A 105 -1.19 -15.91 -3.63
CA ASN A 105 -2.23 -15.15 -2.97
C ASN A 105 -2.13 -15.19 -1.44
N LEU A 106 -1.82 -16.34 -0.86
CA LEU A 106 -1.59 -16.47 0.58
C LEU A 106 -0.41 -15.59 1.04
N ILE A 107 0.68 -15.54 0.27
CA ILE A 107 1.83 -14.67 0.54
C ILE A 107 1.40 -13.19 0.49
N ASN A 108 0.66 -12.76 -0.54
CA ASN A 108 0.18 -11.39 -0.65
C ASN A 108 -0.74 -10.97 0.51
N ILE A 109 -1.62 -11.87 0.96
CA ILE A 109 -2.48 -11.62 2.13
C ILE A 109 -1.63 -11.50 3.40
N ALA A 110 -0.64 -12.36 3.59
CA ALA A 110 0.27 -12.30 4.73
C ALA A 110 1.06 -10.97 4.73
N ASP A 111 1.54 -10.54 3.56
CA ASP A 111 2.27 -9.29 3.42
C ASP A 111 1.41 -8.07 3.73
N SER A 112 0.13 -8.07 3.37
CA SER A 112 -0.81 -6.98 3.70
C SER A 112 -1.10 -6.84 5.20
N LYS A 113 -0.84 -7.88 5.99
CA LYS A 113 -1.01 -7.88 7.46
C LYS A 113 0.22 -7.43 8.23
N LYS A 114 1.35 -7.23 7.54
CA LYS A 114 2.59 -6.75 8.18
C LYS A 114 2.37 -5.37 8.81
N PRO A 115 3.10 -5.05 9.90
CA PRO A 115 3.00 -3.73 10.51
C PRO A 115 3.50 -2.65 9.56
N ILE A 116 2.98 -1.43 9.76
CA ILE A 116 3.53 -0.22 9.15
C ILE A 116 4.97 -0.07 9.61
N TRP A 117 5.88 0.31 8.72
CA TRP A 117 7.26 0.55 9.06
C TRP A 117 7.78 1.86 8.46
N GLU A 118 8.81 2.40 9.08
CA GLU A 118 9.49 3.62 8.64
C GLU A 118 10.94 3.32 8.28
N GLY A 119 11.48 4.15 7.43
CA GLY A 119 12.88 4.06 7.03
C GLY A 119 13.35 5.32 6.32
N GLN A 120 14.59 5.30 5.91
CA GLN A 120 15.23 6.37 5.14
C GLN A 120 15.77 5.83 3.83
N VAL A 121 15.57 6.58 2.75
CA VAL A 121 16.17 6.28 1.45
C VAL A 121 17.69 6.50 1.56
N VAL A 122 18.46 5.45 1.38
CA VAL A 122 19.93 5.49 1.56
C VAL A 122 20.67 5.43 0.23
N ASP A 123 20.07 4.83 -0.80
CA ASP A 123 20.72 4.66 -2.09
C ASP A 123 19.71 4.56 -3.23
N LYS A 124 20.14 4.94 -4.42
CA LYS A 124 19.39 4.82 -5.67
C LYS A 124 20.34 4.39 -6.78
N SER A 125 19.95 3.38 -7.55
CA SER A 125 20.76 2.89 -8.65
C SER A 125 19.93 2.59 -9.89
N VAL A 126 20.56 2.72 -11.05
CA VAL A 126 20.00 2.41 -12.36
C VAL A 126 20.88 1.35 -13.00
N LYS A 127 20.28 0.30 -13.55
CA LYS A 127 21.01 -0.77 -14.25
C LYS A 127 20.25 -1.16 -15.50
N GLU A 128 20.95 -1.24 -16.60
CA GLU A 128 20.45 -1.89 -17.81
C GLU A 128 20.60 -3.40 -17.67
N LYS A 129 19.54 -4.13 -17.99
CA LYS A 129 19.49 -5.58 -17.97
C LYS A 129 18.95 -6.10 -19.29
N SER A 130 19.51 -7.19 -19.76
CA SER A 130 18.97 -7.92 -20.91
C SER A 130 18.13 -9.09 -20.42
N LYS A 131 16.96 -9.28 -21.02
CA LYS A 131 16.16 -10.48 -20.83
C LYS A 131 16.58 -11.47 -21.90
N HIS A 132 17.28 -12.52 -21.52
CA HIS A 132 17.53 -13.65 -22.43
C HIS A 132 16.18 -14.33 -22.70
N SER A 133 15.66 -14.14 -23.92
CA SER A 133 14.63 -14.99 -24.49
C SER A 133 15.30 -16.02 -25.33
N ASN A 134 14.75 -17.25 -25.41
CA ASN A 134 15.23 -18.33 -26.28
C ASN A 134 15.05 -18.03 -27.78
N SER A 135 14.62 -16.83 -28.15
CA SER A 135 14.57 -16.29 -29.51
C SER A 135 15.63 -15.20 -29.64
N ASP A 136 16.19 -15.03 -30.82
CA ASP A 136 17.31 -14.13 -31.20
C ASP A 136 17.10 -12.63 -30.84
N ASP A 137 15.94 -12.25 -30.29
CA ASP A 137 15.62 -10.89 -29.79
C ASP A 137 15.92 -10.76 -28.30
N SER A 138 17.05 -10.15 -27.98
CA SER A 138 17.36 -9.72 -26.61
C SER A 138 16.66 -8.38 -26.33
N GLU A 139 15.54 -8.41 -25.61
CA GLU A 139 14.93 -7.19 -25.06
C GLU A 139 15.77 -6.65 -23.90
N THR A 140 16.26 -5.42 -24.04
CA THR A 140 16.90 -4.69 -22.93
C THR A 140 15.87 -3.89 -22.18
N TYR A 141 15.96 -3.85 -20.85
CA TYR A 141 15.14 -3.00 -19.98
C TYR A 141 16.01 -2.30 -18.94
N THR A 142 15.57 -1.13 -18.53
CA THR A 142 16.24 -0.35 -17.48
C THR A 142 15.59 -0.63 -16.14
N GLU A 143 16.36 -1.09 -15.16
CA GLU A 143 15.91 -1.34 -13.79
C GLU A 143 16.34 -0.19 -12.89
N TYR A 144 15.35 0.42 -12.22
CA TYR A 144 15.50 1.49 -11.24
C TYR A 144 15.32 0.91 -9.84
N THR A 145 16.34 1.04 -8.99
CA THR A 145 16.29 0.51 -7.63
C THR A 145 16.43 1.64 -6.61
N THR A 146 15.50 1.75 -5.68
CA THR A 146 15.58 2.61 -4.50
C THR A 146 15.77 1.75 -3.27
N VAL A 147 16.81 2.00 -2.48
CA VAL A 147 17.12 1.26 -1.25
C VAL A 147 16.70 2.08 -0.04
N ILE A 148 15.90 1.48 0.83
CA ILE A 148 15.39 2.09 2.05
C ILE A 148 15.93 1.28 3.24
N LYS A 149 16.64 1.93 4.16
CA LYS A 149 17.04 1.35 5.43
C LYS A 149 15.98 1.63 6.47
N THR A 150 15.37 0.57 7.01
CA THR A 150 14.32 0.69 8.03
C THR A 150 14.93 1.07 9.38
N LEU A 151 14.09 1.60 10.29
CA LEU A 151 14.51 1.89 11.67
C LEU A 151 15.00 0.64 12.42
N ALA A 152 14.52 -0.55 12.03
CA ALA A 152 14.98 -1.85 12.56
C ALA A 152 16.31 -2.32 11.94
N GLY A 153 16.99 -1.49 11.11
CA GLY A 153 18.27 -1.81 10.48
C GLY A 153 18.18 -2.68 9.23
N THR A 154 17.03 -3.18 8.83
CA THR A 154 16.86 -4.00 7.63
C THR A 154 16.78 -3.13 6.37
N SER A 155 17.29 -3.63 5.25
CA SER A 155 17.19 -2.95 3.95
C SER A 155 15.99 -3.47 3.16
N LYS A 156 15.19 -2.54 2.62
CA LYS A 156 14.08 -2.80 1.68
C LYS A 156 14.41 -2.18 0.35
N LYS A 157 14.00 -2.82 -0.74
CA LYS A 157 14.23 -2.33 -2.10
C LYS A 157 12.89 -2.10 -2.80
N ILE A 158 12.78 -0.98 -3.48
CA ILE A 158 11.74 -0.72 -4.48
C ILE A 158 12.42 -0.89 -5.83
N THR A 159 11.92 -1.81 -6.65
CA THR A 159 12.45 -2.06 -7.98
C THR A 159 11.36 -1.73 -9.00
N GLU A 160 11.67 -0.83 -9.91
CA GLU A 160 10.79 -0.35 -10.97
C GLU A 160 11.51 -0.51 -12.32
N ARG A 161 10.76 -0.53 -13.43
CA ARG A 161 11.34 -0.79 -14.75
C ARG A 161 10.84 0.21 -15.78
N ASP A 162 11.74 0.61 -16.64
CA ASP A 162 11.48 1.45 -17.82
C ASP A 162 10.69 2.73 -17.47
N SER A 163 9.52 2.91 -18.06
CA SER A 163 8.65 4.05 -17.80
C SER A 163 7.92 3.99 -16.46
N GLN A 164 7.83 2.82 -15.83
CA GLN A 164 7.18 2.63 -14.52
C GLN A 164 8.18 2.87 -13.39
N ARG A 165 8.60 4.13 -13.20
CA ARG A 165 9.60 4.54 -12.20
C ARG A 165 9.12 5.66 -11.27
N ASP A 166 7.83 5.66 -11.00
CA ASP A 166 7.17 6.72 -10.22
C ASP A 166 7.80 6.96 -8.85
N MET A 167 8.09 5.90 -8.10
CA MET A 167 8.71 6.03 -6.78
C MET A 167 10.19 6.37 -6.87
N TYR A 168 10.88 5.86 -7.89
CA TYR A 168 12.26 6.25 -8.14
C TYR A 168 12.38 7.76 -8.37
N ASP A 169 11.53 8.34 -9.23
CA ASP A 169 11.56 9.78 -9.52
C ASP A 169 11.08 10.64 -8.33
N TYR A 170 10.12 10.14 -7.55
CA TYR A 170 9.52 10.86 -6.43
C TYR A 170 10.40 10.91 -5.18
N LEU A 171 11.03 9.79 -4.82
CA LEU A 171 11.84 9.68 -3.62
C LEU A 171 13.29 10.11 -3.90
N LYS A 172 13.90 10.83 -2.95
CA LYS A 172 15.30 11.26 -3.00
C LYS A 172 16.11 10.58 -1.91
N VAL A 173 17.42 10.43 -2.13
CA VAL A 173 18.33 9.96 -1.07
C VAL A 173 18.26 10.93 0.10
N GLY A 174 18.12 10.39 1.31
CA GLY A 174 17.90 11.15 2.53
C GLY A 174 16.43 11.28 2.96
N ASP A 175 15.46 11.06 2.07
CA ASP A 175 14.04 11.13 2.43
C ASP A 175 13.66 10.08 3.47
N ARG A 176 12.98 10.51 4.54
CA ARG A 176 12.30 9.59 5.45
C ARG A 176 10.96 9.20 4.85
N VAL A 177 10.64 7.91 4.94
CA VAL A 177 9.42 7.34 4.36
C VAL A 177 8.73 6.41 5.34
N ARG A 178 7.40 6.33 5.25
CA ARG A 178 6.56 5.35 5.94
C ARG A 178 5.84 4.48 4.92
N TYR A 179 5.89 3.18 5.11
CA TYR A 179 5.25 2.21 4.24
C TYR A 179 3.96 1.69 4.86
N TYR A 180 2.90 1.67 4.06
CA TYR A 180 1.59 1.16 4.43
C TYR A 180 1.30 -0.16 3.70
N PRO A 181 1.51 -1.32 4.35
CA PRO A 181 1.37 -2.64 3.70
C PRO A 181 -0.03 -2.90 3.12
N VAL A 182 -1.08 -2.39 3.79
CA VAL A 182 -2.47 -2.52 3.33
C VAL A 182 -2.70 -1.93 1.94
N PHE A 183 -2.00 -0.87 1.59
CA PHE A 183 -2.11 -0.19 0.30
C PHE A 183 -0.92 -0.50 -0.63
N GLY A 184 0.18 -1.03 -0.09
CA GLY A 184 1.43 -1.21 -0.83
C GLY A 184 2.03 0.12 -1.30
N THR A 185 1.96 1.16 -0.47
CA THR A 185 2.36 2.53 -0.82
C THR A 185 3.27 3.16 0.24
N TYR A 186 3.99 4.18 -0.19
CA TYR A 186 4.90 4.95 0.64
C TYR A 186 4.36 6.36 0.86
N GLU A 187 4.58 6.89 2.04
CA GLU A 187 4.40 8.29 2.39
C GLU A 187 5.74 8.90 2.70
N LYS A 188 6.02 10.06 2.13
CA LYS A 188 7.21 10.84 2.39
C LYS A 188 7.00 11.73 3.62
N TYR A 189 8.02 11.87 4.47
CA TYR A 189 7.94 12.70 5.68
C TYR A 189 7.91 14.19 5.36
N ASP A 190 8.86 14.67 4.54
CA ASP A 190 8.93 16.07 4.10
C ASP A 190 8.43 16.20 2.67
N LYS A 191 7.26 16.81 2.53
CA LYS A 191 6.57 17.08 1.28
C LYS A 191 6.58 18.58 0.93
N SER A 192 7.23 19.43 1.75
CA SER A 192 7.17 20.90 1.65
C SER A 192 7.69 21.46 0.32
N LYS A 193 8.62 20.75 -0.30
CA LYS A 193 9.21 21.14 -1.61
C LYS A 193 8.59 20.38 -2.80
N ASP A 194 7.63 19.49 -2.54
CA ASP A 194 7.05 18.66 -3.58
C ASP A 194 5.89 19.42 -4.26
N ARG A 195 5.79 19.30 -5.57
CA ARG A 195 4.65 19.82 -6.36
C ARG A 195 3.53 18.80 -6.49
N ILE A 196 3.85 17.53 -6.28
CA ILE A 196 2.95 16.40 -6.45
C ILE A 196 2.97 15.54 -5.19
N ILE A 197 1.90 14.77 -5.00
CA ILE A 197 1.76 13.76 -3.97
C ILE A 197 1.05 12.53 -4.55
N TYR A 198 1.51 11.35 -4.20
CA TYR A 198 0.83 10.11 -4.59
C TYR A 198 -0.24 9.73 -3.57
N CYS A 199 -1.41 9.37 -4.06
CA CYS A 199 -2.49 8.88 -3.21
C CYS A 199 -2.13 7.53 -2.62
N ASN A 200 -2.12 7.42 -1.30
CA ASN A 200 -1.78 6.16 -0.62
C ASN A 200 -2.81 5.06 -0.84
N VAL A 201 -4.04 5.38 -1.26
CA VAL A 201 -5.09 4.37 -1.52
C VAL A 201 -5.04 3.81 -2.94
N CYS A 202 -4.89 4.66 -3.97
CA CYS A 202 -5.01 4.24 -5.37
C CYS A 202 -3.77 4.52 -6.23
N LYS A 203 -2.69 5.02 -5.63
CA LYS A 203 -1.39 5.36 -6.27
C LYS A 203 -1.46 6.46 -7.33
N MET A 204 -2.60 7.14 -7.49
CA MET A 204 -2.74 8.24 -8.44
C MET A 204 -1.90 9.44 -8.02
N MET A 205 -1.15 10.00 -8.95
CA MET A 205 -0.44 11.26 -8.77
C MET A 205 -1.42 12.43 -8.71
N ASN A 206 -1.25 13.31 -7.73
CA ASN A 206 -2.09 14.48 -7.52
C ASN A 206 -1.21 15.73 -7.29
N PRO A 207 -1.67 16.93 -7.66
CA PRO A 207 -1.04 18.15 -7.20
C PRO A 207 -1.05 18.24 -5.68
N ILE A 208 0.06 18.70 -5.06
CA ILE A 208 0.20 18.80 -3.59
C ILE A 208 -0.88 19.69 -2.94
N LYS A 209 -1.41 20.67 -3.70
CA LYS A 209 -2.49 21.56 -3.22
C LYS A 209 -3.83 20.88 -2.96
N ASN A 210 -4.07 19.70 -3.56
CA ASN A 210 -5.33 18.98 -3.39
C ASN A 210 -5.36 18.30 -2.03
N ASP A 211 -6.51 18.33 -1.34
CA ASP A 211 -6.71 17.57 -0.10
C ASP A 211 -7.23 16.16 -0.36
N ARG A 212 -7.91 15.98 -1.50
CA ARG A 212 -8.48 14.71 -1.92
C ARG A 212 -7.92 14.27 -3.26
N CYS A 213 -7.86 12.96 -3.44
CA CYS A 213 -7.42 12.35 -4.69
C CYS A 213 -8.46 12.55 -5.78
N LYS A 214 -8.04 13.03 -6.96
CA LYS A 214 -8.91 13.23 -8.11
C LYS A 214 -9.57 11.95 -8.64
N ARG A 215 -8.96 10.78 -8.38
CA ARG A 215 -9.44 9.48 -8.89
C ARG A 215 -10.37 8.76 -7.93
N CYS A 216 -10.04 8.68 -6.65
CA CYS A 216 -10.76 7.86 -5.67
C CYS A 216 -11.39 8.67 -4.53
N ASP A 217 -11.28 9.98 -4.56
CA ASP A 217 -11.80 10.95 -3.58
C ASP A 217 -11.36 10.73 -2.13
N ASN A 218 -10.42 9.83 -1.87
CA ASN A 218 -9.85 9.65 -0.54
C ASN A 218 -8.89 10.79 -0.20
N LEU A 219 -8.76 11.07 1.09
CA LEU A 219 -7.85 12.07 1.64
C LEU A 219 -6.40 11.73 1.24
N LEU A 220 -5.65 12.75 0.84
CA LEU A 220 -4.21 12.63 0.57
C LEU A 220 -3.43 12.76 1.88
N PHE A 221 -2.40 11.97 2.07
CA PHE A 221 -1.58 11.95 3.29
C PHE A 221 -0.58 13.12 3.27
N LYS A 222 -1.04 14.25 3.78
CA LYS A 222 -0.24 15.47 3.96
C LYS A 222 0.21 15.60 5.40
#